data_303d2700e57f82c9cbf0c4a2f3931303
#
_entry.id   303d2700e57f82c9cbf0c4a2f3931303
#
_cell.length_a   1.000
_cell.length_b   1.000
_cell.length_c   1.000
_cell.angle_alpha   90.00
_cell.angle_beta   90.00
_cell.angle_gamma   90.00
#
_symmetry.space_group_name_H-M   'P 1'
#
loop_
_entity.id
_entity.type
_entity.pdbx_description
1 polymer ?
#
loop_
_entity_poly.entity_id
_entity_poly.type
_entity_poly.pdbx_seq_one_letter_code
_entity_poly.pdbx_strand_id
1 'polypeptide(L)'
;AVVEGDIRHLIINVPPRHSKSISVAVALPAWVWTRQPSKKFLYASYASSLSIRDGTKCRRLIDSPWYQDHFGDKFQLTDDQNQKQRFENDKSGYRISTSVGGALTGDGGDIICIDDPHNVTDTDSSKVREGVLEWWDQAMQTRLRAPL
;
A
#
# COMPACT_ATOMS: atom_id res chain seq x y z
N ALA A 1 -7.80 15.33 0.69
CA ALA A 1 -8.29 14.89 -0.63
C ALA A 1 -8.43 13.36 -0.69
N VAL A 2 -7.38 12.55 -1.09
CA VAL A 2 -7.52 11.07 -1.20
C VAL A 2 -7.89 10.43 0.15
N VAL A 3 -7.23 10.82 1.21
CA VAL A 3 -7.43 10.24 2.57
C VAL A 3 -8.81 10.62 3.14
N GLU A 4 -9.33 11.77 2.76
CA GLU A 4 -10.65 12.29 3.16
C GLU A 4 -11.79 11.81 2.25
N GLY A 5 -11.45 11.12 1.15
CA GLY A 5 -12.45 10.57 0.22
C GLY A 5 -12.93 11.51 -0.89
N ASP A 6 -12.39 12.73 -0.96
CA ASP A 6 -12.76 13.70 -2.01
C ASP A 6 -12.30 13.21 -3.40
N ILE A 7 -11.14 12.56 -3.44
CA ILE A 7 -10.59 11.93 -4.64
C ILE A 7 -10.66 10.41 -4.45
N ARG A 8 -11.55 9.76 -5.18
CA ARG A 8 -11.72 8.30 -5.11
C ARG A 8 -10.72 7.53 -5.97
N HIS A 9 -10.31 8.10 -7.10
CA HIS A 9 -9.35 7.49 -8.02
C HIS A 9 -8.29 8.53 -8.38
N LEU A 10 -7.04 8.18 -8.21
CA LEU A 10 -5.90 9.03 -8.51
C LEU A 10 -4.87 8.25 -9.33
N ILE A 11 -4.49 8.79 -10.48
CA ILE A 11 -3.38 8.28 -11.30
C ILE A 11 -2.21 9.25 -11.15
N ILE A 12 -1.03 8.71 -10.83
CA ILE A 12 0.20 9.48 -10.67
C ILE A 12 1.22 9.03 -11.71
N ASN A 13 1.45 9.85 -12.71
CA ASN A 13 2.44 9.63 -13.75
C ASN A 13 3.61 10.60 -13.56
N VAL A 14 4.77 10.05 -13.22
CA VAL A 14 6.02 10.80 -13.10
C VAL A 14 7.16 10.00 -13.73
N PRO A 15 8.20 10.66 -14.27
CA PRO A 15 9.36 9.96 -14.79
C PRO A 15 10.03 9.04 -13.76
N PRO A 16 10.73 7.99 -14.18
CA PRO A 16 11.50 7.14 -13.28
C PRO A 16 12.45 7.96 -12.40
N ARG A 17 12.70 7.49 -11.17
CA ARG A 17 13.59 8.12 -10.17
C ARG A 17 13.11 9.48 -9.62
N HIS A 18 11.86 9.86 -9.83
CA HIS A 18 11.25 11.08 -9.25
C HIS A 18 10.47 10.78 -7.95
N SER A 19 10.96 9.86 -7.15
CA SER A 19 10.46 9.57 -5.79
C SER A 19 9.00 9.12 -5.68
N LYS A 20 8.35 8.67 -6.78
CA LYS A 20 6.95 8.19 -6.78
C LYS A 20 6.72 7.16 -5.66
N SER A 21 7.45 6.05 -5.69
CA SER A 21 7.26 4.95 -4.72
C SER A 21 7.64 5.39 -3.29
N ILE A 22 8.68 6.23 -3.12
CA ILE A 22 9.02 6.78 -1.80
C ILE A 22 7.89 7.63 -1.25
N SER A 23 7.31 8.50 -2.05
CA SER A 23 6.21 9.36 -1.61
C SER A 23 4.93 8.58 -1.33
N VAL A 24 4.53 7.70 -2.25
CA VAL A 24 3.22 7.06 -2.21
C VAL A 24 3.25 5.73 -1.43
N ALA A 25 4.29 4.91 -1.58
CA ALA A 25 4.33 3.60 -0.95
C ALA A 25 5.07 3.58 0.40
N VAL A 26 5.84 4.60 0.73
CA VAL A 26 6.60 4.68 2.00
C VAL A 26 6.09 5.81 2.88
N ALA A 27 6.13 7.06 2.42
CA ALA A 27 5.80 8.22 3.24
C ALA A 27 4.29 8.39 3.46
N LEU A 28 3.45 8.15 2.45
CA LEU A 28 2.00 8.34 2.56
C LEU A 28 1.37 7.52 3.70
N PRO A 29 1.58 6.19 3.81
CA PRO A 29 0.97 5.42 4.90
C PRO A 29 1.46 5.90 6.27
N ALA A 30 2.76 6.16 6.43
CA ALA A 30 3.32 6.68 7.66
C ALA A 30 2.69 8.03 8.04
N TRP A 31 2.54 8.94 7.08
CA TRP A 31 1.90 10.24 7.31
C TRP A 31 0.41 10.12 7.64
N VAL A 32 -0.34 9.26 6.93
CA VAL A 32 -1.77 9.08 7.19
C VAL A 32 -1.99 8.57 8.62
N TRP A 33 -1.18 7.63 9.08
CA TRP A 33 -1.31 7.09 10.43
C TRP A 33 -1.05 8.11 11.54
N THR A 34 -0.36 9.20 11.29
CA THR A 34 -0.25 10.28 12.28
C THR A 34 -1.58 10.98 12.56
N ARG A 35 -2.58 10.84 11.67
CA ARG A 35 -3.90 11.49 11.73
C ARG A 35 -5.04 10.49 11.85
N GLN A 36 -4.94 9.39 11.13
CA GLN A 36 -5.95 8.33 11.04
C GLN A 36 -5.28 6.97 11.18
N PRO A 37 -4.84 6.58 12.39
CA PRO A 37 -4.04 5.38 12.59
C PRO A 37 -4.79 4.08 12.30
N SER A 38 -6.13 4.07 12.29
CA SER A 38 -6.95 2.91 11.94
C SER A 38 -7.05 2.62 10.45
N LYS A 39 -6.52 3.49 9.57
CA LYS A 39 -6.57 3.29 8.11
C LYS A 39 -5.80 2.06 7.68
N LYS A 40 -6.37 1.34 6.71
CA LYS A 40 -5.89 0.07 6.18
C LYS A 40 -5.42 0.24 4.76
N PHE A 41 -4.20 -0.23 4.48
CA PHE A 41 -3.55 -0.07 3.19
C PHE A 41 -3.29 -1.40 2.51
N LEU A 42 -3.64 -1.50 1.23
CA LEU A 42 -3.23 -2.58 0.35
C LEU A 42 -2.29 -2.02 -0.73
N TYR A 43 -1.11 -2.60 -0.85
CA TYR A 43 -0.13 -2.25 -1.86
C TYR A 43 0.16 -3.45 -2.75
N ALA A 44 0.01 -3.26 -4.07
CA ALA A 44 0.34 -4.28 -5.06
C ALA A 44 1.33 -3.73 -6.10
N SER A 45 2.15 -4.62 -6.63
CA SER A 45 3.07 -4.37 -7.75
C SER A 45 3.12 -5.62 -8.63
N TYR A 46 3.73 -5.58 -9.81
CA TYR A 46 3.88 -6.79 -10.64
C TYR A 46 4.67 -7.90 -9.90
N ALA A 47 5.56 -7.56 -9.01
CA ALA A 47 6.28 -8.50 -8.16
C ALA A 47 6.11 -8.15 -6.68
N SER A 48 5.76 -9.14 -5.86
CA SER A 48 5.58 -8.94 -4.41
C SER A 48 6.85 -8.41 -3.71
N SER A 49 8.03 -8.76 -4.21
CA SER A 49 9.31 -8.27 -3.68
C SER A 49 9.43 -6.74 -3.69
N LEU A 50 8.83 -6.06 -4.67
CA LEU A 50 8.83 -4.60 -4.76
C LEU A 50 7.93 -3.98 -3.70
N SER A 51 6.68 -4.43 -3.59
CA SER A 51 5.76 -3.93 -2.58
C SER A 51 6.23 -4.25 -1.15
N ILE A 52 6.87 -5.41 -0.93
CA ILE A 52 7.50 -5.79 0.34
C ILE A 52 8.69 -4.89 0.66
N ARG A 53 9.55 -4.60 -0.32
CA ARG A 53 10.69 -3.68 -0.16
C ARG A 53 10.22 -2.33 0.35
N ASP A 54 9.19 -1.77 -0.26
CA ASP A 54 8.67 -0.46 0.09
C ASP A 54 7.89 -0.50 1.41
N GLY A 55 7.20 -1.61 1.72
CA GLY A 55 6.63 -1.86 3.05
C GLY A 55 7.69 -1.90 4.14
N THR A 56 8.81 -2.57 3.89
CA THR A 56 9.93 -2.59 4.84
C THR A 56 10.52 -1.20 5.08
N LYS A 57 10.62 -0.37 4.03
CA LYS A 57 11.08 1.03 4.18
C LYS A 57 10.08 1.86 4.99
N CYS A 58 8.77 1.69 4.73
CA CYS A 58 7.72 2.36 5.49
C CYS A 58 7.81 2.02 6.98
N ARG A 59 7.94 0.72 7.31
CA ARG A 59 8.10 0.27 8.69
C ARG A 59 9.34 0.86 9.35
N ARG A 60 10.50 0.83 8.66
CA ARG A 60 11.74 1.45 9.17
C ARG A 60 11.62 2.96 9.39
N LEU A 61 10.84 3.65 8.56
CA LEU A 61 10.54 5.07 8.77
C LEU A 61 9.75 5.26 10.06
N ILE A 62 8.71 4.46 10.28
CA ILE A 62 7.88 4.51 11.50
C ILE A 62 8.71 4.16 12.74
N ASP A 63 9.57 3.14 12.67
CA ASP A 63 10.43 2.72 13.78
C ASP A 63 11.62 3.67 14.02
N SER A 64 11.84 4.66 13.15
CA SER A 64 12.98 5.57 13.30
C SER A 64 12.84 6.47 14.54
N PRO A 65 13.95 6.80 15.23
CA PRO A 65 13.92 7.69 16.39
C PRO A 65 13.22 9.02 16.10
N TRP A 66 13.52 9.60 14.93
CA TRP A 66 12.88 10.84 14.50
C TRP A 66 11.35 10.74 14.44
N TYR A 67 10.83 9.67 13.84
CA TYR A 67 9.39 9.48 13.72
C TYR A 67 8.75 9.20 15.09
N GLN A 68 9.39 8.38 15.91
CA GLN A 68 8.90 8.06 17.26
C GLN A 68 8.89 9.29 18.18
N ASP A 69 9.91 10.14 18.11
CA ASP A 69 9.96 11.39 18.90
C ASP A 69 8.82 12.35 18.54
N HIS A 70 8.38 12.35 17.25
CA HIS A 70 7.36 13.29 16.79
C HIS A 70 5.93 12.73 16.81
N PHE A 71 5.77 11.44 16.61
CA PHE A 71 4.46 10.80 16.37
C PHE A 71 4.23 9.50 17.16
N GLY A 72 5.18 9.07 17.97
CA GLY A 72 5.08 7.82 18.73
C GLY A 72 3.94 7.80 19.75
N ASP A 73 3.38 8.96 20.12
CA ASP A 73 2.19 9.08 20.95
C ASP A 73 0.88 8.75 20.21
N LYS A 74 0.87 8.71 18.88
CA LYS A 74 -0.33 8.48 18.08
C LYS A 74 -0.68 7.00 17.95
N PHE A 75 0.32 6.16 17.75
CA PHE A 75 0.20 4.71 17.64
C PHE A 75 1.55 4.03 17.79
N GLN A 76 1.53 2.72 18.03
CA GLN A 76 2.71 1.86 18.04
C GLN A 76 2.49 0.66 17.10
N LEU A 77 3.54 0.19 16.45
CA LEU A 77 3.46 -1.06 15.70
C LEU A 77 3.33 -2.23 16.67
N THR A 78 2.53 -3.24 16.28
CA THR A 78 2.37 -4.45 17.09
C THR A 78 3.48 -5.47 16.77
N ASP A 79 3.96 -6.19 17.77
CA ASP A 79 5.04 -7.17 17.59
C ASP A 79 4.55 -8.48 16.96
N ASP A 80 3.33 -8.90 17.25
CA ASP A 80 2.72 -10.16 16.83
C ASP A 80 2.35 -10.20 15.34
N GLN A 81 2.04 -9.07 14.74
CA GLN A 81 1.70 -8.91 13.32
C GLN A 81 2.74 -8.07 12.55
N ASN A 82 4.02 -8.27 12.89
CA ASN A 82 5.10 -7.50 12.30
C ASN A 82 5.91 -8.31 11.27
N GLN A 83 5.23 -8.73 10.20
CA GLN A 83 5.83 -9.51 9.11
C GLN A 83 6.24 -8.60 7.93
N LYS A 84 7.11 -9.12 7.05
CA LYS A 84 7.54 -8.38 5.85
C LYS A 84 6.40 -8.04 4.90
N GLN A 85 5.41 -8.92 4.79
CA GLN A 85 4.25 -8.73 3.91
C GLN A 85 3.11 -7.97 4.58
N ARG A 86 3.02 -8.04 5.90
CA ARG A 86 1.96 -7.40 6.68
C ARG A 86 2.52 -6.88 8.00
N PHE A 87 2.20 -5.66 8.33
CA PHE A 87 2.40 -5.11 9.66
C PHE A 87 1.21 -4.26 10.07
N GLU A 88 0.95 -4.24 11.37
CA GLU A 88 -0.19 -3.60 11.99
C GLU A 88 0.23 -2.64 13.11
N ASN A 89 -0.68 -1.77 13.48
CA ASN A 89 -0.53 -0.90 14.64
C ASN A 89 -1.63 -1.18 15.69
N ASP A 90 -1.44 -0.69 16.90
CA ASP A 90 -2.32 -0.85 18.06
C ASP A 90 -3.71 -0.18 17.92
N LYS A 91 -3.93 0.55 16.80
CA LYS A 91 -5.22 1.17 16.44
C LYS A 91 -5.92 0.41 15.30
N SER A 92 -5.54 -0.85 15.05
CA SER A 92 -6.11 -1.72 14.02
C SER A 92 -5.87 -1.27 12.57
N GLY A 93 -4.98 -0.33 12.36
CA GLY A 93 -4.49 0.00 11.03
C GLY A 93 -3.46 -1.04 10.59
N TYR A 94 -3.46 -1.38 9.30
CA TYR A 94 -2.48 -2.29 8.74
C TYR A 94 -2.04 -1.90 7.34
N ARG A 95 -0.87 -2.41 6.96
CA ARG A 95 -0.35 -2.34 5.61
C ARG A 95 -0.01 -3.72 5.09
N ILE A 96 -0.61 -4.10 3.97
CA ILE A 96 -0.36 -5.37 3.30
C ILE A 96 0.36 -5.09 1.98
N SER A 97 1.39 -5.91 1.70
CA SER A 97 2.16 -5.91 0.46
C SER A 97 1.88 -7.20 -0.31
N THR A 98 1.45 -7.07 -1.56
CA THR A 98 1.15 -8.22 -2.44
C THR A 98 1.68 -8.00 -3.86
N SER A 99 1.40 -8.94 -4.74
CA SER A 99 1.62 -8.81 -6.19
C SER A 99 0.29 -8.81 -6.94
N VAL A 100 0.34 -8.36 -8.19
CA VAL A 100 -0.73 -8.66 -9.16
C VAL A 100 -0.92 -10.17 -9.23
N GLY A 101 -2.17 -10.62 -9.16
CA GLY A 101 -2.51 -12.04 -9.06
C GLY A 101 -2.24 -12.70 -7.71
N GLY A 102 -1.66 -11.97 -6.74
CA GLY A 102 -1.43 -12.49 -5.40
C GLY A 102 -2.71 -12.70 -4.60
N ALA A 103 -2.72 -13.72 -3.74
CA ALA A 103 -3.86 -14.01 -2.88
C ALA A 103 -4.01 -12.92 -1.79
N LEU A 104 -5.19 -12.32 -1.75
CA LEU A 104 -5.65 -11.46 -0.66
C LEU A 104 -6.86 -12.13 -0.02
N THR A 105 -6.63 -13.01 0.92
CA THR A 105 -7.70 -13.76 1.56
C THR A 105 -8.34 -12.97 2.70
N GLY A 106 -9.55 -12.45 2.45
CA GLY A 106 -10.37 -11.84 3.50
C GLY A 106 -10.03 -10.40 3.89
N ASP A 107 -8.85 -9.89 3.53
CA ASP A 107 -8.43 -8.54 3.88
C ASP A 107 -9.01 -7.49 2.93
N GLY A 108 -9.44 -6.34 3.47
CA GLY A 108 -9.86 -5.17 2.73
C GLY A 108 -8.97 -3.96 3.05
N GLY A 109 -9.01 -2.93 2.24
CA GLY A 109 -8.26 -1.68 2.47
C GLY A 109 -9.13 -0.44 2.30
N ASP A 110 -8.84 0.58 3.07
CA ASP A 110 -9.44 1.91 2.87
C ASP A 110 -8.73 2.65 1.72
N ILE A 111 -7.47 2.30 1.48
CA ILE A 111 -6.65 2.82 0.38
C ILE A 111 -5.94 1.66 -0.30
N ILE A 112 -6.16 1.54 -1.61
CA ILE A 112 -5.48 0.58 -2.46
C ILE A 112 -4.52 1.33 -3.36
N CYS A 113 -3.25 0.94 -3.35
CA CYS A 113 -2.21 1.51 -4.20
C CYS A 113 -1.59 0.43 -5.08
N ILE A 114 -1.59 0.66 -6.38
CA ILE A 114 -0.95 -0.21 -7.35
C ILE A 114 0.22 0.55 -7.96
N ASP A 115 1.43 0.06 -7.72
CA ASP A 115 2.66 0.64 -8.24
C ASP A 115 3.28 -0.31 -9.26
N ASP A 116 3.40 0.16 -10.50
CA ASP A 116 3.95 -0.60 -11.63
C ASP A 116 3.33 -2.01 -11.74
N PRO A 117 2.05 -2.14 -12.18
CA PRO A 117 1.34 -3.42 -12.22
C PRO A 117 1.87 -4.40 -13.30
N HIS A 118 2.67 -3.91 -14.25
CA HIS A 118 3.25 -4.70 -15.32
C HIS A 118 4.77 -4.71 -15.24
N ASN A 119 5.37 -5.85 -15.56
CA ASN A 119 6.79 -5.92 -15.87
C ASN A 119 7.05 -5.29 -17.25
N VAL A 120 8.12 -4.53 -17.37
CA VAL A 120 8.49 -3.85 -18.63
C VAL A 120 8.63 -4.83 -19.80
N THR A 121 9.13 -6.05 -19.54
CA THR A 121 9.29 -7.09 -20.56
C THR A 121 7.98 -7.69 -21.07
N ASP A 122 6.90 -7.57 -20.29
CA ASP A 122 5.62 -8.22 -20.58
C ASP A 122 4.53 -7.24 -21.01
N THR A 123 4.84 -5.95 -21.04
CA THR A 123 3.87 -4.88 -21.38
C THR A 123 3.36 -4.96 -22.81
N ASP A 124 4.08 -5.58 -23.73
CA ASP A 124 3.67 -5.75 -25.13
C ASP A 124 2.62 -6.86 -25.31
N SER A 125 2.48 -7.76 -24.34
CA SER A 125 1.51 -8.83 -24.38
C SER A 125 0.11 -8.34 -24.01
N SER A 126 -0.86 -8.40 -24.94
CA SER A 126 -2.27 -8.08 -24.68
C SER A 126 -2.85 -8.98 -23.59
N LYS A 127 -2.50 -10.27 -23.60
CA LYS A 127 -2.94 -11.25 -22.60
C LYS A 127 -2.49 -10.87 -21.19
N VAL A 128 -1.28 -10.36 -21.01
CA VAL A 128 -0.78 -9.92 -19.70
C VAL A 128 -1.53 -8.68 -19.24
N ARG A 129 -1.77 -7.72 -20.12
CA ARG A 129 -2.55 -6.51 -19.80
C ARG A 129 -3.98 -6.84 -19.40
N GLU A 130 -4.65 -7.71 -20.14
CA GLU A 130 -6.00 -8.19 -19.85
C GLU A 130 -6.05 -8.93 -18.51
N GLY A 131 -5.08 -9.78 -18.21
CA GLY A 131 -4.99 -10.48 -16.93
C GLY A 131 -4.85 -9.53 -15.71
N VAL A 132 -4.16 -8.41 -15.85
CA VAL A 132 -4.08 -7.38 -14.80
C VAL A 132 -5.43 -6.68 -14.60
N LEU A 133 -6.17 -6.39 -15.69
CA LEU A 133 -7.49 -5.79 -15.60
C LEU A 133 -8.50 -6.76 -14.97
N GLU A 134 -8.49 -8.01 -15.38
CA GLU A 134 -9.34 -9.05 -14.77
C GLU A 134 -9.06 -9.21 -13.27
N TRP A 135 -7.79 -9.25 -12.89
CA TRP A 135 -7.40 -9.31 -11.47
C TRP A 135 -7.89 -8.06 -10.70
N TRP A 136 -7.80 -6.87 -11.29
CA TRP A 136 -8.33 -5.65 -10.68
C TRP A 136 -9.83 -5.76 -10.45
N ASP A 137 -10.60 -6.10 -11.49
CA ASP A 137 -12.06 -6.15 -11.43
C ASP A 137 -12.58 -7.25 -10.50
N GLN A 138 -11.99 -8.44 -10.56
CA GLN A 138 -12.48 -9.62 -9.83
C GLN A 138 -11.97 -9.69 -8.39
N ALA A 139 -10.74 -9.24 -8.14
CA ALA A 139 -10.11 -9.40 -6.84
C ALA A 139 -9.88 -8.08 -6.10
N MET A 140 -9.21 -7.12 -6.71
CA MET A 140 -8.69 -5.94 -5.99
C MET A 140 -9.76 -4.91 -5.71
N GLN A 141 -10.60 -4.60 -6.69
CA GLN A 141 -11.68 -3.61 -6.55
C GLN A 141 -12.67 -4.01 -5.44
N THR A 142 -12.96 -5.31 -5.32
CA THR A 142 -13.85 -5.84 -4.28
C THR A 142 -13.28 -5.73 -2.86
N ARG A 143 -11.99 -5.43 -2.72
CA ARG A 143 -11.31 -5.26 -1.42
C ARG A 143 -11.32 -3.82 -0.93
N LEU A 144 -11.74 -2.86 -1.75
CA LEU A 144 -11.91 -1.49 -1.29
C LEU A 144 -13.09 -1.45 -0.31
N ARG A 145 -12.81 -1.02 0.91
CA ARG A 145 -13.85 -0.85 1.93
C ARG A 145 -14.68 0.37 1.54
N ALA A 146 -15.99 0.20 1.45
CA ALA A 146 -16.88 1.34 1.26
C ALA A 146 -16.65 2.35 2.41
N PRO A 147 -16.63 3.66 2.15
CA PRO A 147 -16.69 4.62 3.23
C PRO A 147 -17.98 4.39 4.01
N LEU A 148 -17.84 4.22 5.31
CA LEU A 148 -18.96 4.17 6.25
C LEU A 148 -19.70 5.50 6.23
#